data_6f5ac608e3fb80a95c39aaaea4c7e6f2
#
_entry.id   6f5ac608e3fb80a95c39aaaea4c7e6f2
#
_cell.length_a   1.000
_cell.length_b   1.000
_cell.length_c   1.000
_cell.angle_alpha   90.00
_cell.angle_beta   90.00
_cell.angle_gamma   90.00
#
_symmetry.space_group_name_H-M   'P 1'
#
loop_
_entity.id
_entity.type
_entity.pdbx_description
1 polymer ?
#
loop_
_entity_poly.entity_id
_entity_poly.type
_entity_poly.pdbx_seq_one_letter_code
_entity_poly.pdbx_strand_id
1 'polypeptide(L)'
;KNLGIQKDEIEKRAKEALQMVGLDESFYKQSPFDLSGGQKRRVAIAGVLAMKPEVLILDEPTAGLDPKGRDDILGLVQKLHNEQGLTIILVSHSMEDVARYVSRLVVMNHGEKVFDGTPKEVFRHYKELEAIGLAAPQITYVVHKLIDKGIPLDPDITTVEEAKNAILKIWREKYGKSSGNAAQVSAAGADSENADHGNATGTASGNADITEKTAGEETTC
;
A
#
# COMPACT_ATOMS: atom_id res chain seq x y z
N LYS A 1 -5.36 -32.96 -13.18
CA LYS A 1 -5.08 -34.32 -13.64
C LYS A 1 -4.04 -35.03 -12.78
N ASN A 2 -2.92 -34.37 -12.45
CA ASN A 2 -1.80 -35.01 -11.72
C ASN A 2 -2.11 -35.33 -10.23
N LEU A 3 -3.16 -34.73 -9.68
CA LEU A 3 -3.60 -34.98 -8.30
C LEU A 3 -4.74 -36.02 -8.22
N GLY A 4 -5.10 -36.68 -9.32
CA GLY A 4 -6.16 -37.70 -9.36
C GLY A 4 -7.57 -37.13 -9.09
N ILE A 5 -7.77 -35.81 -9.16
CA ILE A 5 -9.04 -35.16 -8.89
C ILE A 5 -9.97 -35.24 -10.10
N GLN A 6 -11.27 -35.45 -9.87
CA GLN A 6 -12.30 -35.50 -10.92
C GLN A 6 -12.50 -34.12 -11.55
N LYS A 7 -12.93 -34.12 -12.84
CA LYS A 7 -13.04 -32.88 -13.64
C LYS A 7 -13.95 -31.82 -13.01
N ASP A 8 -15.09 -32.24 -12.49
CA ASP A 8 -16.07 -31.32 -11.89
C ASP A 8 -15.53 -30.66 -10.62
N GLU A 9 -14.76 -31.39 -9.81
CA GLU A 9 -14.08 -30.84 -8.65
C GLU A 9 -12.95 -29.90 -9.04
N ILE A 10 -12.22 -30.16 -10.12
CA ILE A 10 -11.19 -29.23 -10.65
C ILE A 10 -11.82 -27.91 -11.03
N GLU A 11 -12.94 -27.93 -11.77
CA GLU A 11 -13.63 -26.71 -12.19
C GLU A 11 -14.16 -25.92 -11.00
N LYS A 12 -14.75 -26.60 -10.02
CA LYS A 12 -15.23 -26.00 -8.77
C LYS A 12 -14.09 -25.32 -8.02
N ARG A 13 -12.97 -26.00 -7.78
CA ARG A 13 -11.80 -25.42 -7.09
C ARG A 13 -11.19 -24.23 -7.83
N ALA A 14 -11.15 -24.29 -9.16
CA ALA A 14 -10.66 -23.18 -9.95
C ALA A 14 -11.53 -21.93 -9.80
N LYS A 15 -12.86 -22.09 -9.83
CA LYS A 15 -13.80 -20.98 -9.62
C LYS A 15 -13.71 -20.42 -8.20
N GLU A 16 -13.69 -21.28 -7.18
CA GLU A 16 -13.49 -20.88 -5.78
C GLU A 16 -12.19 -20.08 -5.60
N ALA A 17 -11.08 -20.55 -6.17
CA ALA A 17 -9.79 -19.90 -6.08
C ALA A 17 -9.77 -18.53 -6.78
N LEU A 18 -10.42 -18.38 -7.94
CA LEU A 18 -10.57 -17.11 -8.63
C LEU A 18 -11.39 -16.11 -7.81
N GLN A 19 -12.47 -16.55 -7.18
CA GLN A 19 -13.27 -15.72 -6.28
C GLN A 19 -12.48 -15.27 -5.04
N MET A 20 -11.68 -16.16 -4.44
CA MET A 20 -10.81 -15.83 -3.29
C MET A 20 -9.85 -14.67 -3.61
N VAL A 21 -9.37 -14.58 -4.85
CA VAL A 21 -8.46 -13.52 -5.29
C VAL A 21 -9.21 -12.31 -5.87
N GLY A 22 -10.54 -12.25 -5.77
CA GLY A 22 -11.37 -11.14 -6.22
C GLY A 22 -11.54 -11.06 -7.74
N LEU A 23 -11.49 -12.20 -8.43
CA LEU A 23 -11.82 -12.32 -9.85
C LEU A 23 -13.16 -13.04 -9.99
N ASP A 24 -14.16 -12.31 -10.45
CA ASP A 24 -15.51 -12.82 -10.67
C ASP A 24 -15.67 -13.60 -11.99
N GLU A 25 -16.90 -14.05 -12.27
CA GLU A 25 -17.18 -14.89 -13.44
C GLU A 25 -16.87 -14.22 -14.78
N SER A 26 -16.81 -12.88 -14.85
CA SER A 26 -16.49 -12.15 -16.08
C SER A 26 -15.07 -12.44 -16.56
N PHE A 27 -14.17 -12.85 -15.66
CA PHE A 27 -12.79 -13.18 -15.95
C PHE A 27 -12.57 -14.64 -16.39
N TYR A 28 -13.50 -15.56 -16.14
CA TYR A 28 -13.27 -17.01 -16.36
C TYR A 28 -13.01 -17.39 -17.82
N LYS A 29 -13.50 -16.60 -18.77
CA LYS A 29 -13.32 -16.84 -20.21
C LYS A 29 -12.38 -15.85 -20.89
N GLN A 30 -11.82 -14.91 -20.13
CA GLN A 30 -10.90 -13.92 -20.70
C GLN A 30 -9.55 -14.57 -21.03
N SER A 31 -8.94 -14.10 -22.11
CA SER A 31 -7.57 -14.47 -22.45
C SER A 31 -6.60 -13.94 -21.39
N PRO A 32 -5.62 -14.73 -20.92
CA PRO A 32 -4.59 -14.23 -20.03
C PRO A 32 -3.81 -13.03 -20.59
N PHE A 33 -3.80 -12.84 -21.91
CA PHE A 33 -3.13 -11.70 -22.56
C PHE A 33 -3.88 -10.38 -22.35
N ASP A 34 -5.20 -10.44 -22.18
CA ASP A 34 -6.06 -9.27 -22.01
C ASP A 34 -6.11 -8.78 -20.54
N LEU A 35 -5.52 -9.52 -19.62
CA LEU A 35 -5.49 -9.19 -18.21
C LEU A 35 -4.41 -8.13 -17.90
N SER A 36 -4.71 -7.22 -16.97
CA SER A 36 -3.71 -6.30 -16.39
C SER A 36 -2.63 -7.06 -15.60
N GLY A 37 -1.51 -6.42 -15.30
CA GLY A 37 -0.43 -7.01 -14.52
C GLY A 37 -0.91 -7.53 -13.14
N GLY A 38 -1.72 -6.75 -12.43
CA GLY A 38 -2.32 -7.15 -11.16
C GLY A 38 -3.29 -8.33 -11.29
N GLN A 39 -4.11 -8.35 -12.35
CA GLN A 39 -5.01 -9.47 -12.62
C GLN A 39 -4.25 -10.76 -12.98
N LYS A 40 -3.20 -10.66 -13.78
CA LYS A 40 -2.31 -11.81 -14.08
C LYS A 40 -1.71 -12.38 -12.79
N ARG A 41 -1.26 -11.52 -11.88
CA ARG A 41 -0.71 -11.95 -10.59
C ARG A 41 -1.76 -12.65 -9.73
N ARG A 42 -2.98 -12.11 -9.66
CA ARG A 42 -4.11 -12.74 -8.95
C ARG A 42 -4.46 -14.11 -9.53
N VAL A 43 -4.50 -14.25 -10.86
CA VAL A 43 -4.73 -15.55 -11.52
C VAL A 43 -3.63 -16.56 -11.19
N ALA A 44 -2.36 -16.13 -11.16
CA ALA A 44 -1.25 -16.99 -10.76
C ALA A 44 -1.39 -17.50 -9.31
N ILE A 45 -1.74 -16.60 -8.38
CA ILE A 45 -2.03 -16.98 -6.98
C ILE A 45 -3.22 -17.95 -6.92
N ALA A 46 -4.32 -17.68 -7.63
CA ALA A 46 -5.49 -18.56 -7.70
C ALA A 46 -5.13 -19.96 -8.20
N GLY A 47 -4.26 -20.05 -9.19
CA GLY A 47 -3.78 -21.35 -9.72
C GLY A 47 -3.11 -22.23 -8.66
N VAL A 48 -2.36 -21.61 -7.74
CA VAL A 48 -1.76 -22.34 -6.61
C VAL A 48 -2.81 -22.63 -5.53
N LEU A 49 -3.69 -21.69 -5.20
CA LEU A 49 -4.74 -21.88 -4.20
C LEU A 49 -5.73 -22.99 -4.56
N ALA A 50 -6.01 -23.20 -5.85
CA ALA A 50 -6.87 -24.28 -6.33
C ALA A 50 -6.35 -25.68 -5.94
N MET A 51 -5.05 -25.81 -5.64
CA MET A 51 -4.44 -27.04 -5.12
C MET A 51 -4.67 -27.24 -3.62
N LYS A 52 -5.25 -26.23 -2.91
CA LYS A 52 -5.48 -26.21 -1.46
C LYS A 52 -4.19 -26.45 -0.66
N PRO A 53 -3.15 -25.63 -0.85
CA PRO A 53 -1.89 -25.80 -0.14
C PRO A 53 -2.05 -25.38 1.34
N GLU A 54 -1.24 -25.92 2.23
CA GLU A 54 -1.10 -25.46 3.62
C GLU A 54 -0.13 -24.29 3.73
N VAL A 55 0.83 -24.21 2.80
CA VAL A 55 1.86 -23.17 2.74
C VAL A 55 1.90 -22.57 1.34
N LEU A 56 1.84 -21.26 1.25
CA LEU A 56 1.97 -20.50 0.02
C LEU A 56 3.28 -19.71 0.04
N ILE A 57 4.16 -19.97 -0.92
CA ILE A 57 5.41 -19.22 -1.09
C ILE A 57 5.23 -18.24 -2.25
N LEU A 58 5.46 -16.96 -1.98
CA LEU A 58 5.36 -15.87 -2.94
C LEU A 58 6.72 -15.20 -3.09
N ASP A 59 7.32 -15.35 -4.26
CA ASP A 59 8.59 -14.73 -4.61
C ASP A 59 8.33 -13.44 -5.40
N GLU A 60 8.73 -12.30 -4.81
CA GLU A 60 8.56 -10.96 -5.37
C GLU A 60 7.14 -10.70 -5.93
N PRO A 61 6.06 -10.92 -5.15
CA PRO A 61 4.69 -10.87 -5.70
C PRO A 61 4.27 -9.47 -6.14
N THR A 62 4.99 -8.42 -5.75
CA THR A 62 4.69 -7.02 -6.06
C THR A 62 5.60 -6.42 -7.14
N ALA A 63 6.56 -7.20 -7.65
CA ALA A 63 7.49 -6.72 -8.67
C ALA A 63 6.77 -6.24 -9.93
N GLY A 64 7.13 -5.02 -10.39
CA GLY A 64 6.57 -4.43 -11.61
C GLY A 64 5.13 -3.91 -11.49
N LEU A 65 4.56 -3.86 -10.28
CA LEU A 65 3.26 -3.26 -10.04
C LEU A 65 3.41 -1.78 -9.61
N ASP A 66 2.40 -0.99 -9.97
CA ASP A 66 2.21 0.35 -9.43
C ASP A 66 1.89 0.30 -7.92
N PRO A 67 1.98 1.42 -7.18
CA PRO A 67 1.73 1.42 -5.73
C PRO A 67 0.38 0.85 -5.32
N LYS A 68 -0.67 1.14 -6.08
CA LYS A 68 -2.01 0.60 -5.81
C LYS A 68 -2.07 -0.91 -6.03
N GLY A 69 -1.53 -1.40 -7.14
CA GLY A 69 -1.47 -2.83 -7.43
C GLY A 69 -0.65 -3.61 -6.41
N ARG A 70 0.40 -2.99 -5.86
CA ARG A 70 1.20 -3.54 -4.76
C ARG A 70 0.35 -3.70 -3.49
N ASP A 71 -0.32 -2.62 -3.03
CA ASP A 71 -1.20 -2.66 -1.86
C ASP A 71 -2.34 -3.66 -2.03
N ASP A 72 -2.92 -3.75 -3.23
CA ASP A 72 -3.99 -4.69 -3.56
C ASP A 72 -3.53 -6.16 -3.45
N ILE A 73 -2.32 -6.48 -3.90
CA ILE A 73 -1.77 -7.85 -3.80
C ILE A 73 -1.38 -8.18 -2.37
N LEU A 74 -0.72 -7.28 -1.64
CA LEU A 74 -0.33 -7.53 -0.24
C LEU A 74 -1.54 -7.60 0.69
N GLY A 75 -2.54 -6.75 0.46
CA GLY A 75 -3.82 -6.84 1.17
C GLY A 75 -4.56 -8.16 0.91
N LEU A 76 -4.54 -8.66 -0.33
CA LEU A 76 -5.06 -10.00 -0.66
C LEU A 76 -4.31 -11.10 0.08
N VAL A 77 -2.98 -11.04 0.09
CA VAL A 77 -2.12 -12.01 0.80
C VAL A 77 -2.44 -12.02 2.30
N GLN A 78 -2.57 -10.85 2.91
CA GLN A 78 -2.95 -10.73 4.32
C GLN A 78 -4.35 -11.29 4.61
N LYS A 79 -5.31 -11.03 3.72
CA LYS A 79 -6.66 -11.60 3.81
C LYS A 79 -6.64 -13.13 3.75
N LEU A 80 -5.90 -13.72 2.82
CA LEU A 80 -5.74 -15.17 2.71
C LEU A 80 -5.13 -15.78 3.97
N HIS A 81 -4.13 -15.14 4.57
CA HIS A 81 -3.55 -15.56 5.84
C HIS A 81 -4.58 -15.53 6.97
N ASN A 82 -5.27 -14.40 7.15
CA ASN A 82 -6.17 -14.17 8.29
C ASN A 82 -7.46 -14.99 8.20
N GLU A 83 -8.07 -15.10 7.01
CA GLU A 83 -9.38 -15.72 6.84
C GLU A 83 -9.29 -17.23 6.52
N GLN A 84 -8.23 -17.67 5.87
CA GLN A 84 -8.05 -19.06 5.44
C GLN A 84 -7.07 -19.85 6.33
N GLY A 85 -6.40 -19.17 7.27
CA GLY A 85 -5.39 -19.83 8.12
C GLY A 85 -4.14 -20.27 7.33
N LEU A 86 -3.94 -19.74 6.12
CA LEU A 86 -2.87 -20.15 5.23
C LEU A 86 -1.52 -19.64 5.76
N THR A 87 -0.54 -20.52 5.86
CA THR A 87 0.83 -20.09 6.13
C THR A 87 1.43 -19.47 4.88
N ILE A 88 1.91 -18.23 4.97
CA ILE A 88 2.48 -17.51 3.83
C ILE A 88 3.95 -17.19 4.08
N ILE A 89 4.79 -17.54 3.11
CA ILE A 89 6.19 -17.15 3.05
C ILE A 89 6.33 -16.14 1.92
N LEU A 90 6.67 -14.90 2.30
CA LEU A 90 6.88 -13.80 1.37
C LEU A 90 8.39 -13.58 1.19
N VAL A 91 8.89 -13.73 -0.02
CA VAL A 91 10.26 -13.33 -0.39
C VAL A 91 10.15 -11.96 -1.06
N SER A 92 10.84 -10.97 -0.50
CA SER A 92 10.81 -9.59 -1.00
C SER A 92 12.08 -8.84 -0.65
N HIS A 93 12.43 -7.88 -1.48
CA HIS A 93 13.47 -6.88 -1.22
C HIS A 93 12.88 -5.51 -0.80
N SER A 94 11.56 -5.38 -0.71
CA SER A 94 10.89 -4.17 -0.21
C SER A 94 10.80 -4.20 1.29
N MET A 95 11.66 -3.45 1.96
CA MET A 95 11.70 -3.41 3.43
C MET A 95 10.45 -2.76 4.02
N GLU A 96 9.82 -1.84 3.30
CA GLU A 96 8.56 -1.21 3.67
C GLU A 96 7.41 -2.24 3.70
N ASP A 97 7.33 -3.10 2.67
CA ASP A 97 6.31 -4.15 2.61
C ASP A 97 6.52 -5.17 3.73
N VAL A 98 7.77 -5.59 3.94
CA VAL A 98 8.14 -6.50 5.01
C VAL A 98 7.79 -5.92 6.38
N ALA A 99 8.13 -4.64 6.65
CA ALA A 99 7.82 -3.98 7.91
C ALA A 99 6.31 -3.93 8.21
N ARG A 100 5.49 -3.82 7.16
CA ARG A 100 4.04 -3.59 7.26
C ARG A 100 3.22 -4.88 7.30
N TYR A 101 3.63 -5.92 6.57
CA TYR A 101 2.77 -7.05 6.27
C TYR A 101 3.19 -8.36 6.92
N VAL A 102 4.43 -8.50 7.42
CA VAL A 102 4.87 -9.77 8.01
C VAL A 102 4.95 -9.71 9.52
N SER A 103 4.70 -10.84 10.17
CA SER A 103 4.83 -11.00 11.62
C SER A 103 6.21 -11.53 12.05
N ARG A 104 6.91 -12.20 11.15
CA ARG A 104 8.25 -12.76 11.37
C ARG A 104 9.11 -12.50 10.14
N LEU A 105 10.34 -12.06 10.37
CA LEU A 105 11.33 -11.77 9.34
C LEU A 105 12.54 -12.67 9.54
N VAL A 106 12.93 -13.38 8.49
CA VAL A 106 14.16 -14.16 8.42
C VAL A 106 15.05 -13.52 7.37
N VAL A 107 16.25 -13.12 7.77
CA VAL A 107 17.26 -12.54 6.86
C VAL A 107 18.29 -13.60 6.54
N MET A 108 18.51 -13.81 5.25
CA MET A 108 19.50 -14.74 4.72
C MET A 108 20.67 -13.97 4.09
N ASN A 109 21.90 -14.41 4.37
CA ASN A 109 23.10 -13.90 3.75
C ASN A 109 24.07 -15.04 3.45
N HIS A 110 24.54 -15.15 2.22
CA HIS A 110 25.46 -16.22 1.76
C HIS A 110 25.00 -17.64 2.12
N GLY A 111 23.66 -17.89 2.10
CA GLY A 111 23.08 -19.19 2.43
C GLY A 111 22.89 -19.46 3.93
N GLU A 112 23.28 -18.53 4.78
CA GLU A 112 23.13 -18.63 6.24
C GLU A 112 22.03 -17.69 6.74
N LYS A 113 21.34 -18.12 7.80
CA LYS A 113 20.36 -17.29 8.50
C LYS A 113 21.10 -16.35 9.46
N VAL A 114 21.06 -15.04 9.19
CA VAL A 114 21.75 -14.03 10.00
C VAL A 114 20.86 -13.36 11.03
N PHE A 115 19.58 -13.15 10.70
CA PHE A 115 18.58 -12.64 11.64
C PHE A 115 17.30 -13.44 11.56
N ASP A 116 16.57 -13.51 12.67
CA ASP A 116 15.28 -14.20 12.80
C ASP A 116 14.51 -13.58 13.97
N GLY A 117 13.41 -12.91 13.70
CA GLY A 117 12.62 -12.22 14.72
C GLY A 117 11.45 -11.45 14.11
N THR A 118 10.82 -10.61 14.90
CA THR A 118 9.84 -9.65 14.38
C THR A 118 10.53 -8.57 13.52
N PRO A 119 9.83 -7.92 12.60
CA PRO A 119 10.41 -6.81 11.84
C PRO A 119 11.07 -5.74 12.73
N LYS A 120 10.45 -5.39 13.86
CA LYS A 120 10.99 -4.42 14.81
C LYS A 120 12.32 -4.87 15.41
N GLU A 121 12.41 -6.13 15.84
CA GLU A 121 13.66 -6.69 16.37
C GLU A 121 14.77 -6.70 15.33
N VAL A 122 14.46 -7.12 14.11
CA VAL A 122 15.46 -7.20 13.04
C VAL A 122 15.90 -5.81 12.57
N PHE A 123 14.99 -4.86 12.40
CA PHE A 123 15.32 -3.51 11.92
C PHE A 123 16.02 -2.62 12.97
N ARG A 124 16.04 -3.00 14.25
CA ARG A 124 16.96 -2.39 15.24
C ARG A 124 18.43 -2.53 14.81
N HIS A 125 18.75 -3.59 14.12
CA HIS A 125 20.08 -3.91 13.59
C HIS A 125 20.32 -3.29 12.21
N TYR A 126 19.73 -2.13 11.91
CA TYR A 126 19.79 -1.53 10.57
C TYR A 126 21.23 -1.30 10.07
N LYS A 127 22.18 -0.97 10.96
CA LYS A 127 23.59 -0.80 10.59
C LYS A 127 24.27 -2.12 10.20
N GLU A 128 23.91 -3.21 10.88
CA GLU A 128 24.40 -4.56 10.57
C GLU A 128 23.78 -5.07 9.27
N LEU A 129 22.50 -4.74 9.02
CA LEU A 129 21.84 -5.01 7.74
C LEU A 129 22.53 -4.27 6.59
N GLU A 130 22.88 -2.99 6.78
CA GLU A 130 23.65 -2.22 5.78
C GLU A 130 25.03 -2.86 5.49
N ALA A 131 25.70 -3.36 6.50
CA ALA A 131 27.00 -4.01 6.34
C ALA A 131 26.94 -5.27 5.46
N ILE A 132 25.78 -5.92 5.34
CA ILE A 132 25.53 -7.07 4.45
C ILE A 132 24.80 -6.69 3.16
N GLY A 133 24.66 -5.38 2.87
CA GLY A 133 24.04 -4.85 1.64
C GLY A 133 22.52 -4.78 1.66
N LEU A 134 21.89 -4.91 2.83
CA LEU A 134 20.45 -4.74 3.00
C LEU A 134 20.14 -3.39 3.65
N ALA A 135 18.99 -2.78 3.31
CA ALA A 135 18.51 -1.57 3.95
C ALA A 135 17.45 -1.90 5.01
N ALA A 136 17.20 -0.97 5.93
CA ALA A 136 15.98 -0.92 6.72
C ALA A 136 14.92 -0.05 5.99
N PRO A 137 13.64 -0.03 6.44
CA PRO A 137 12.66 0.91 5.94
C PRO A 137 13.16 2.36 6.04
N GLN A 138 12.87 3.18 5.02
CA GLN A 138 13.32 4.58 4.97
C GLN A 138 12.94 5.37 6.23
N ILE A 139 11.75 5.07 6.78
CA ILE A 139 11.26 5.74 7.98
C ILE A 139 12.12 5.46 9.21
N THR A 140 12.76 4.30 9.32
CA THR A 140 13.68 3.96 10.41
C THR A 140 14.83 4.97 10.48
N TYR A 141 15.44 5.30 9.34
CA TYR A 141 16.51 6.30 9.27
C TYR A 141 16.03 7.71 9.64
N VAL A 142 14.81 8.08 9.21
CA VAL A 142 14.22 9.38 9.57
C VAL A 142 13.99 9.47 11.06
N VAL A 143 13.44 8.43 11.68
CA VAL A 143 13.18 8.36 13.13
C VAL A 143 14.47 8.48 13.91
N HIS A 144 15.52 7.73 13.58
CA HIS A 144 16.83 7.84 14.25
C HIS A 144 17.43 9.24 14.12
N LYS A 145 17.37 9.87 12.92
CA LYS A 145 17.82 11.27 12.75
C LYS A 145 17.02 12.29 13.59
N LEU A 146 15.73 12.04 13.80
CA LEU A 146 14.91 12.89 14.66
C LEU A 146 15.25 12.69 16.14
N ILE A 147 15.52 11.45 16.57
CA ILE A 147 16.00 11.13 17.92
C ILE A 147 17.34 11.83 18.19
N ASP A 148 18.29 11.79 17.25
CA ASP A 148 19.59 12.47 17.35
C ASP A 148 19.45 13.98 17.49
N LYS A 149 18.35 14.56 16.99
CA LYS A 149 18.00 15.99 17.18
C LYS A 149 17.20 16.27 18.45
N GLY A 150 17.05 15.29 19.34
CA GLY A 150 16.38 15.43 20.64
C GLY A 150 14.86 15.29 20.60
N ILE A 151 14.28 14.75 19.52
CA ILE A 151 12.84 14.45 19.46
C ILE A 151 12.62 13.08 20.11
N PRO A 152 11.79 12.96 21.17
CA PRO A 152 11.60 11.72 21.92
C PRO A 152 10.67 10.75 21.18
N LEU A 153 11.19 10.12 20.13
CA LEU A 153 10.51 9.07 19.37
C LEU A 153 10.97 7.69 19.83
N ASP A 154 10.11 6.69 19.64
CA ASP A 154 10.46 5.30 19.82
C ASP A 154 11.40 4.86 18.67
N PRO A 155 12.61 4.35 18.96
CA PRO A 155 13.55 3.88 17.94
C PRO A 155 13.03 2.64 17.16
N ASP A 156 12.04 1.93 17.68
CA ASP A 156 11.46 0.73 17.08
C ASP A 156 10.36 1.02 16.04
N ILE A 157 10.17 2.28 15.68
CA ILE A 157 9.25 2.68 14.62
C ILE A 157 9.81 2.22 13.27
N THR A 158 9.06 1.39 12.57
CA THR A 158 9.44 0.79 11.28
C THR A 158 8.48 1.11 10.15
N THR A 159 7.34 1.75 10.45
CA THR A 159 6.35 2.14 9.44
C THR A 159 6.07 3.64 9.44
N VAL A 160 5.71 4.18 8.28
CA VAL A 160 5.34 5.61 8.14
C VAL A 160 4.13 5.96 9.00
N GLU A 161 3.18 5.04 9.14
CA GLU A 161 1.97 5.27 9.95
C GLU A 161 2.30 5.36 11.45
N GLU A 162 3.18 4.47 11.96
CA GLU A 162 3.67 4.58 13.35
C GLU A 162 4.37 5.91 13.60
N ALA A 163 5.28 6.30 12.69
CA ALA A 163 6.01 7.57 12.81
C ALA A 163 5.09 8.77 12.79
N LYS A 164 4.14 8.81 11.86
CA LYS A 164 3.11 9.86 11.77
C LYS A 164 2.34 9.99 13.09
N ASN A 165 1.87 8.88 13.64
CA ASN A 165 1.08 8.87 14.87
C ASN A 165 1.92 9.36 16.07
N ALA A 166 3.18 8.91 16.19
CA ALA A 166 4.10 9.34 17.23
C ALA A 166 4.43 10.84 17.14
N ILE A 167 4.74 11.33 15.93
CA ILE A 167 5.02 12.76 15.70
C ILE A 167 3.80 13.62 16.00
N LEU A 168 2.61 13.23 15.53
CA LEU A 168 1.37 13.96 15.80
C LEU A 168 1.04 14.00 17.29
N LYS A 169 1.31 12.92 18.03
CA LYS A 169 1.14 12.88 19.48
C LYS A 169 2.02 13.93 20.16
N ILE A 170 3.34 13.93 19.87
CA ILE A 170 4.28 14.90 20.41
C ILE A 170 3.88 16.33 20.04
N TRP A 171 3.48 16.57 18.80
CA TRP A 171 3.05 17.88 18.33
C TRP A 171 1.81 18.39 19.08
N ARG A 172 0.81 17.53 19.28
CA ARG A 172 -0.40 17.87 20.04
C ARG A 172 -0.11 18.16 21.51
N GLU A 173 0.77 17.40 22.13
CA GLU A 173 1.20 17.64 23.52
C GLU A 173 1.91 18.99 23.67
N LYS A 174 2.76 19.35 22.70
CA LYS A 174 3.57 20.58 22.73
C LYS A 174 2.78 21.83 22.31
N TYR A 175 1.90 21.70 21.31
CA TYR A 175 1.24 22.84 20.67
C TYR A 175 -0.29 22.78 20.74
N GLY A 176 -0.91 21.65 21.06
CA GLY A 176 -2.37 21.49 21.07
C GLY A 176 -3.09 22.24 22.19
N LYS A 177 -2.37 22.69 23.23
CA LYS A 177 -2.94 23.52 24.30
C LYS A 177 -3.16 24.98 23.89
N SER A 178 -2.65 25.41 22.73
CA SER A 178 -2.73 26.81 22.27
C SER A 178 -3.95 27.11 21.39
N SER A 179 -4.68 26.11 20.92
CA SER A 179 -5.83 26.30 20.00
C SER A 179 -7.19 26.33 20.68
N GLY A 180 -7.24 26.26 22.01
CA GLY A 180 -8.51 26.32 22.78
C GLY A 180 -9.13 27.72 22.92
N ASN A 181 -8.41 28.82 22.54
CA ASN A 181 -8.88 30.18 22.72
C ASN A 181 -9.27 30.95 21.43
N ALA A 182 -9.17 30.33 20.25
CA ALA A 182 -9.50 30.99 18.99
C ALA A 182 -10.88 30.65 18.43
N ALA A 183 -11.64 29.74 19.05
CA ALA A 183 -12.96 29.31 18.57
C ALA A 183 -14.17 29.95 19.27
N GLN A 184 -13.94 30.94 20.16
CA GLN A 184 -15.05 31.61 20.88
C GLN A 184 -15.30 33.08 20.49
N VAL A 185 -14.72 33.59 19.42
CA VAL A 185 -14.90 35.03 19.03
C VAL A 185 -15.72 35.21 17.73
N SER A 186 -16.33 34.20 17.16
CA SER A 186 -17.15 34.35 15.91
C SER A 186 -18.62 33.90 16.02
N ALA A 187 -19.19 33.91 17.23
CA ALA A 187 -20.63 33.57 17.39
C ALA A 187 -21.43 34.71 18.10
N ALA A 188 -21.04 35.98 17.89
CA ALA A 188 -21.85 37.11 18.36
C ALA A 188 -21.80 38.23 17.29
N GLY A 189 -22.78 38.23 16.38
CA GLY A 189 -22.97 39.35 15.49
C GLY A 189 -23.44 38.99 14.08
N ALA A 190 -24.67 38.51 13.93
CA ALA A 190 -25.41 38.64 12.69
C ALA A 190 -26.92 38.41 12.98
N ASP A 191 -27.54 39.42 13.55
CA ASP A 191 -29.01 39.58 13.37
C ASP A 191 -29.24 41.03 12.90
N SER A 192 -30.24 41.12 11.98
CA SER A 192 -30.82 42.30 11.37
C SER A 192 -30.04 42.94 10.21
N GLU A 193 -30.51 42.92 9.00
CA GLU A 193 -31.58 43.73 8.44
C GLU A 193 -31.99 43.31 7.01
N ASN A 194 -33.24 43.41 6.81
CA ASN A 194 -34.05 43.12 5.65
C ASN A 194 -33.98 44.26 4.62
N ALA A 195 -34.28 43.96 3.35
CA ALA A 195 -35.01 44.75 2.32
C ALA A 195 -34.26 44.88 0.99
N ASP A 196 -34.72 44.15 -0.03
CA ASP A 196 -35.61 44.59 -1.12
C ASP A 196 -34.97 45.27 -2.35
N HIS A 197 -35.49 44.86 -3.52
CA HIS A 197 -35.36 45.38 -4.90
C HIS A 197 -34.10 45.00 -5.71
N GLY A 198 -34.22 44.31 -6.82
CA GLY A 198 -34.91 44.63 -8.04
C GLY A 198 -34.21 43.95 -9.21
N ASN A 199 -34.96 43.36 -10.00
CA ASN A 199 -34.88 42.85 -11.36
C ASN A 199 -33.98 43.63 -12.31
N ALA A 200 -33.11 42.94 -13.11
CA ALA A 200 -32.91 43.25 -14.53
C ALA A 200 -32.09 42.20 -15.29
N THR A 201 -32.64 41.75 -16.33
CA THR A 201 -32.24 41.00 -17.51
C THR A 201 -30.99 41.54 -18.22
N GLY A 202 -30.17 40.64 -18.78
CA GLY A 202 -29.13 41.06 -19.75
C GLY A 202 -28.34 39.88 -20.33
N THR A 203 -28.77 39.46 -21.50
CA THR A 203 -28.12 38.54 -22.46
C THR A 203 -26.84 39.11 -23.07
N ALA A 204 -25.84 38.24 -23.37
CA ALA A 204 -25.01 38.19 -24.59
C ALA A 204 -23.74 37.38 -24.30
N SER A 205 -23.55 36.21 -24.91
CA SER A 205 -22.88 35.94 -26.19
C SER A 205 -21.46 36.47 -26.32
N GLY A 206 -20.52 35.57 -26.46
CA GLY A 206 -19.15 35.87 -26.84
C GLY A 206 -18.25 34.62 -26.94
N ASN A 207 -18.32 33.99 -28.09
CA ASN A 207 -17.37 32.99 -28.60
C ASN A 207 -15.97 33.63 -28.77
N ALA A 208 -14.90 32.95 -28.43
CA ALA A 208 -13.59 33.14 -29.04
C ALA A 208 -12.78 31.86 -29.00
N ASP A 209 -12.68 31.30 -30.15
CA ASP A 209 -11.82 30.28 -30.71
C ASP A 209 -10.37 30.84 -30.80
N ILE A 210 -9.36 30.08 -30.37
CA ILE A 210 -7.99 30.28 -30.83
C ILE A 210 -7.25 28.94 -30.96
N THR A 211 -7.09 28.56 -32.18
CA THR A 211 -6.24 27.65 -32.93
C THR A 211 -4.87 27.28 -32.35
N GLU A 212 -4.54 26.00 -32.57
CA GLU A 212 -3.27 25.31 -32.82
C GLU A 212 -2.02 26.14 -33.06
N LYS A 213 -0.90 25.69 -32.50
CA LYS A 213 0.39 25.70 -33.23
C LYS A 213 1.28 24.50 -32.79
N THR A 214 1.47 23.64 -33.76
CA THR A 214 2.49 22.58 -33.86
C THR A 214 3.89 23.18 -34.11
N ALA A 215 4.92 22.56 -33.50
CA ALA A 215 6.29 22.39 -33.98
C ALA A 215 6.94 21.40 -32.99
N GLY A 216 7.39 20.25 -33.30
CA GLY A 216 8.21 19.74 -34.37
C GLY A 216 9.70 19.99 -34.14
N GLU A 217 10.43 19.00 -33.50
CA GLU A 217 11.81 18.74 -33.91
C GLU A 217 12.32 17.43 -33.26
N GLU A 218 12.74 16.56 -34.12
CA GLU A 218 13.55 15.34 -33.89
C GLU A 218 14.94 15.74 -33.34
N THR A 219 15.56 14.89 -32.54
CA THR A 219 16.98 14.51 -32.77
C THR A 219 17.33 13.24 -31.99
N THR A 220 17.79 12.28 -32.73
CA THR A 220 18.49 11.04 -32.49
C THR A 220 19.73 11.18 -31.57
N CYS A 221 19.91 10.26 -30.64
CA CYS A 221 21.08 9.40 -30.43
C CYS A 221 20.76 8.31 -29.42
#